data_490e68ab142acc62581954aa339d13fc
#
_entry.id   490e68ab142acc62581954aa339d13fc
#
_cell.length_a   1.000
_cell.length_b   1.000
_cell.length_c   1.000
_cell.angle_alpha   90.00
_cell.angle_beta   90.00
_cell.angle_gamma   90.00
#
_symmetry.space_group_name_H-M   'P 1'
#
loop_
_entity.id
_entity.type
_entity.pdbx_description
1 polymer ?
#
loop_
_entity_poly.entity_id
_entity_poly.type
_entity_poly.pdbx_seq_one_letter_code
_entity_poly.pdbx_strand_id
1 'polypeptide(L)'
;YDLARANALLDEAGFFFQAEDGIRDRNGKPLEFILLSNDLPPNPAEAEFIAQAWAQVGVQAVPQPVSFAGLVSDFLVPRNFDAILLHWELPGDPDPYPLWHSTQIKNGQNYAGWNFRAADEVIEQAREINDPAQRRELYLRFQRIFAEEVPSLLLYHPVYTYGVRKEVKGVQIGPLNEPGDRFRTIADWYIVTQRITRRQRVSRPTRP
;
A
#
# COMPACT_ATOMS: atom_id res chain seq x y z
N TYR A 1 14.22 9.67 4.66
CA TYR A 1 13.59 10.49 5.70
C TYR A 1 14.48 11.69 6.01
N ASP A 2 14.00 12.90 5.70
CA ASP A 2 14.76 14.15 5.81
C ASP A 2 13.87 15.27 6.35
N LEU A 3 13.97 15.51 7.67
CA LEU A 3 13.21 16.55 8.35
C LEU A 3 13.63 17.98 7.93
N ALA A 4 14.91 18.19 7.62
CA ALA A 4 15.39 19.50 7.19
C ALA A 4 14.81 19.86 5.82
N ARG A 5 14.81 18.92 4.88
CA ARG A 5 14.19 19.11 3.57
C ARG A 5 12.67 19.27 3.66
N ALA A 6 11.99 18.51 4.53
CA ALA A 6 10.55 18.64 4.75
C ALA A 6 10.20 20.03 5.29
N ASN A 7 10.93 20.53 6.28
CA ASN A 7 10.75 21.89 6.79
C ASN A 7 10.96 22.95 5.70
N ALA A 8 12.03 22.84 4.89
CA ALA A 8 12.29 23.77 3.81
C ALA A 8 11.15 23.79 2.76
N LEU A 9 10.61 22.62 2.39
CA LEU A 9 9.49 22.53 1.46
C LEU A 9 8.20 23.13 2.03
N LEU A 10 7.94 22.98 3.32
CA LEU A 10 6.80 23.60 3.98
C LEU A 10 6.94 25.12 4.03
N ASP A 11 8.16 25.63 4.29
CA ASP A 11 8.47 27.07 4.24
C ASP A 11 8.29 27.61 2.81
N GLU A 12 8.81 26.93 1.79
CA GLU A 12 8.62 27.27 0.38
C GLU A 12 7.13 27.30 -0.01
N ALA A 13 6.31 26.39 0.57
CA ALA A 13 4.86 26.34 0.36
C ALA A 13 4.09 27.40 1.16
N GLY A 14 4.78 28.19 2.00
CA GLY A 14 4.19 29.29 2.78
C GLY A 14 3.54 28.84 4.10
N PHE A 15 3.88 27.65 4.60
CA PHE A 15 3.47 27.20 5.92
C PHE A 15 4.57 27.50 6.95
N PHE A 16 4.29 28.35 7.91
CA PHE A 16 5.25 28.79 8.92
C PHE A 16 4.74 28.52 10.33
N PHE A 17 5.65 28.36 11.30
CA PHE A 17 5.29 28.38 12.71
C PHE A 17 4.96 29.81 13.12
N GLN A 18 3.71 30.08 13.47
CA GLN A 18 3.26 31.39 13.92
C GLN A 18 2.75 31.39 15.35
N ALA A 19 2.20 30.28 15.83
CA ALA A 19 1.72 30.10 17.18
C ALA A 19 2.69 29.23 18.02
N GLU A 20 2.55 29.29 19.34
CA GLU A 20 3.35 28.49 20.28
C GLU A 20 2.90 27.02 20.36
N ASP A 21 1.84 26.64 19.65
CA ASP A 21 1.27 25.27 19.61
C ASP A 21 2.12 24.28 18.81
N GLY A 22 3.14 24.77 18.10
CA GLY A 22 4.01 23.93 17.29
C GLY A 22 3.39 23.46 15.98
N ILE A 23 2.23 23.99 15.59
CA ILE A 23 1.56 23.69 14.33
C ILE A 23 1.91 24.81 13.33
N ARG A 24 2.21 24.42 12.10
CA ARG A 24 2.41 25.37 11.02
C ARG A 24 1.07 25.90 10.51
N ASP A 25 1.04 27.15 10.14
CA ASP A 25 -0.12 27.73 9.46
C ASP A 25 0.26 28.48 8.18
N ARG A 26 -0.74 28.70 7.34
CA ARG A 26 -0.67 29.56 6.18
C ARG A 26 -1.86 30.52 6.17
N ASN A 27 -1.60 31.84 6.30
CA ASN A 27 -2.63 32.88 6.35
C ASN A 27 -3.62 32.70 7.51
N GLY A 28 -3.15 32.30 8.69
CA GLY A 28 -3.97 32.05 9.89
C GLY A 28 -4.80 30.76 9.83
N LYS A 29 -4.53 29.88 8.89
CA LYS A 29 -5.15 28.54 8.82
C LYS A 29 -4.11 27.49 9.19
N PRO A 30 -4.30 26.76 10.31
CA PRO A 30 -3.37 25.71 10.72
C PRO A 30 -3.32 24.58 9.68
N LEU A 31 -2.15 23.98 9.55
CA LEU A 31 -1.96 22.78 8.73
C LEU A 31 -2.45 21.56 9.51
N GLU A 32 -3.75 21.45 9.59
CA GLU A 32 -4.47 20.40 10.31
C GLU A 32 -5.48 19.73 9.39
N PHE A 33 -5.56 18.38 9.45
CA PHE A 33 -6.53 17.62 8.69
C PHE A 33 -6.76 16.23 9.32
N ILE A 34 -7.87 15.60 8.93
CA ILE A 34 -8.22 14.25 9.36
C ILE A 34 -7.50 13.23 8.47
N LEU A 35 -6.81 12.28 9.09
CA LEU A 35 -6.25 11.10 8.43
C LEU A 35 -7.17 9.90 8.68
N LEU A 36 -8.02 9.59 7.71
CA LEU A 36 -8.91 8.45 7.79
C LEU A 36 -8.17 7.13 7.58
N SER A 37 -8.59 6.10 8.29
CA SER A 37 -8.18 4.71 8.06
C SER A 37 -9.34 3.76 8.36
N ASN A 38 -9.29 2.51 7.92
CA ASN A 38 -10.21 1.52 8.49
C ASN A 38 -9.75 1.13 9.91
N ASP A 39 -10.69 0.62 10.70
CA ASP A 39 -10.48 0.26 12.11
C ASP A 39 -9.82 -1.10 12.34
N LEU A 40 -9.47 -1.84 11.27
CA LEU A 40 -8.83 -3.14 11.36
C LEU A 40 -7.31 -3.01 11.47
N PRO A 41 -6.65 -3.78 12.36
CA PRO A 41 -5.18 -3.83 12.41
C PRO A 41 -4.57 -4.23 11.05
N PRO A 42 -3.44 -3.62 10.62
CA PRO A 42 -2.61 -2.68 11.40
C PRO A 42 -2.97 -1.19 11.24
N ASN A 43 -4.00 -0.84 10.46
CA ASN A 43 -4.22 0.51 9.94
C ASN A 43 -4.30 1.63 10.99
N PRO A 44 -4.97 1.48 12.16
CA PRO A 44 -4.98 2.55 13.15
C PRO A 44 -3.57 2.90 13.68
N ALA A 45 -2.75 1.88 13.94
CA ALA A 45 -1.38 2.08 14.41
C ALA A 45 -0.48 2.73 13.35
N GLU A 46 -0.70 2.40 12.07
CA GLU A 46 -0.01 3.03 10.95
C GLU A 46 -0.39 4.50 10.80
N ALA A 47 -1.68 4.82 10.91
CA ALA A 47 -2.16 6.20 10.86
C ALA A 47 -1.59 7.05 12.01
N GLU A 48 -1.53 6.50 13.23
CA GLU A 48 -0.90 7.16 14.36
C GLU A 48 0.61 7.37 14.15
N PHE A 49 1.32 6.38 13.62
CA PHE A 49 2.74 6.49 13.30
C PHE A 49 3.00 7.61 12.27
N ILE A 50 2.18 7.69 11.23
CA ILE A 50 2.26 8.73 10.19
C ILE A 50 2.00 10.11 10.82
N ALA A 51 0.95 10.25 11.63
CA ALA A 51 0.62 11.50 12.31
C ALA A 51 1.76 11.96 13.22
N GLN A 52 2.37 11.07 14.00
CA GLN A 52 3.53 11.39 14.82
C GLN A 52 4.76 11.81 14.00
N ALA A 53 4.98 11.20 12.84
CA ALA A 53 6.07 11.58 11.95
C ALA A 53 5.85 12.99 11.36
N TRP A 54 4.64 13.32 10.97
CA TRP A 54 4.28 14.64 10.44
C TRP A 54 4.28 15.73 11.51
N ALA A 55 3.90 15.40 12.74
CA ALA A 55 3.97 16.35 13.87
C ALA A 55 5.40 16.91 14.08
N GLN A 56 6.45 16.15 13.75
CA GLN A 56 7.84 16.59 13.86
C GLN A 56 8.17 17.79 12.95
N VAL A 57 7.37 18.04 11.94
CA VAL A 57 7.51 19.17 11.02
C VAL A 57 6.35 20.17 11.11
N GLY A 58 5.54 20.09 12.17
CA GLY A 58 4.45 21.02 12.43
C GLY A 58 3.16 20.75 11.64
N VAL A 59 2.95 19.53 11.17
CA VAL A 59 1.70 19.11 10.50
C VAL A 59 0.86 18.32 11.49
N GLN A 60 -0.36 18.76 11.75
CA GLN A 60 -1.31 18.08 12.62
C GLN A 60 -2.26 17.19 11.80
N ALA A 61 -1.89 15.94 11.61
CA ALA A 61 -2.83 14.93 11.13
C ALA A 61 -3.55 14.28 12.30
N VAL A 62 -4.88 14.22 12.26
CA VAL A 62 -5.71 13.61 13.30
C VAL A 62 -6.17 12.24 12.83
N PRO A 63 -5.61 11.12 13.35
CA PRO A 63 -6.04 9.78 12.97
C PRO A 63 -7.49 9.53 13.35
N GLN A 64 -8.31 9.10 12.40
CA GLN A 64 -9.70 8.75 12.62
C GLN A 64 -9.99 7.37 12.00
N PRO A 65 -9.90 6.29 12.79
CA PRO A 65 -10.30 4.97 12.33
C PRO A 65 -11.82 4.86 12.26
N VAL A 66 -12.32 4.28 11.16
CA VAL A 66 -13.74 4.04 10.93
C VAL A 66 -13.95 2.62 10.41
N SER A 67 -15.16 2.08 10.53
CA SER A 67 -15.45 0.76 9.95
C SER A 67 -15.20 0.77 8.43
N PHE A 68 -14.78 -0.35 7.85
CA PHE A 68 -14.54 -0.43 6.41
C PHE A 68 -15.78 -0.05 5.58
N ALA A 69 -16.97 -0.47 6.02
CA ALA A 69 -18.22 -0.11 5.36
C ALA A 69 -18.45 1.40 5.37
N GLY A 70 -18.27 2.05 6.54
CA GLY A 70 -18.38 3.51 6.68
C GLY A 70 -17.30 4.25 5.87
N LEU A 71 -16.06 3.73 5.85
CA LEU A 71 -15.00 4.30 5.03
C LEU A 71 -15.40 4.39 3.55
N VAL A 72 -16.02 3.32 3.05
CA VAL A 72 -16.47 3.27 1.65
C VAL A 72 -17.68 4.16 1.42
N SER A 73 -18.75 4.02 2.23
CA SER A 73 -20.03 4.70 1.98
C SER A 73 -20.00 6.21 2.24
N ASP A 74 -19.33 6.63 3.31
CA ASP A 74 -19.42 7.99 3.83
C ASP A 74 -18.28 8.88 3.37
N PHE A 75 -17.15 8.26 2.96
CA PHE A 75 -15.94 8.99 2.60
C PHE A 75 -15.44 8.70 1.17
N LEU A 76 -15.19 7.45 0.81
CA LEU A 76 -14.61 7.11 -0.49
C LEU A 76 -15.58 7.37 -1.66
N VAL A 77 -16.83 6.89 -1.56
CA VAL A 77 -17.82 7.08 -2.63
C VAL A 77 -18.11 8.57 -2.84
N PRO A 78 -18.43 9.36 -1.81
CA PRO A 78 -18.69 10.80 -1.99
C PRO A 78 -17.43 11.64 -2.16
N ARG A 79 -16.21 11.09 -2.01
CA ARG A 79 -14.93 11.82 -2.02
C ARG A 79 -14.84 12.87 -0.91
N ASN A 80 -15.36 12.58 0.26
CA ASN A 80 -15.45 13.50 1.39
C ASN A 80 -14.36 13.19 2.43
N PHE A 81 -13.12 13.52 2.15
CA PHE A 81 -11.99 13.34 3.07
C PHE A 81 -10.83 14.28 2.71
N ASP A 82 -10.00 14.60 3.69
CA ASP A 82 -8.75 15.34 3.50
C ASP A 82 -7.61 14.40 3.13
N ALA A 83 -7.38 13.38 3.96
CA ALA A 83 -6.37 12.35 3.75
C ALA A 83 -6.90 10.99 4.17
N ILE A 84 -6.43 9.93 3.50
CA ILE A 84 -6.88 8.57 3.74
C ILE A 84 -5.74 7.56 3.59
N LEU A 85 -5.67 6.62 4.53
CA LEU A 85 -4.78 5.47 4.46
C LEU A 85 -5.53 4.27 3.86
N LEU A 86 -5.06 3.78 2.72
CA LEU A 86 -5.67 2.67 1.99
C LEU A 86 -4.65 1.58 1.69
N HIS A 87 -5.15 0.35 1.64
CA HIS A 87 -4.42 -0.79 1.11
C HIS A 87 -5.06 -1.22 -0.22
N TRP A 88 -4.20 -1.51 -1.18
CA TRP A 88 -4.61 -1.97 -2.50
C TRP A 88 -4.18 -3.41 -2.73
N GLU A 89 -5.11 -4.25 -3.16
CA GLU A 89 -4.76 -5.53 -3.76
C GLU A 89 -4.60 -5.31 -5.26
N LEU A 90 -3.37 -5.49 -5.75
CA LEU A 90 -3.08 -5.31 -7.17
C LEU A 90 -3.26 -6.66 -7.89
N PRO A 91 -3.95 -6.68 -9.04
CA PRO A 91 -4.04 -7.87 -9.87
C PRO A 91 -2.67 -8.24 -10.44
N GLY A 92 -2.55 -9.45 -11.00
CA GLY A 92 -1.30 -9.92 -11.60
C GLY A 92 -0.81 -9.09 -12.79
N ASP A 93 -1.70 -8.40 -13.49
CA ASP A 93 -1.34 -7.35 -14.46
C ASP A 93 -1.23 -6.00 -13.74
N PRO A 94 -0.06 -5.34 -13.76
CA PRO A 94 0.19 -4.09 -13.06
C PRO A 94 -0.40 -2.86 -13.79
N ASP A 95 -1.66 -2.95 -14.28
CA ASP A 95 -2.32 -1.84 -14.96
C ASP A 95 -2.65 -0.69 -13.99
N PRO A 96 -2.01 0.50 -14.10
CA PRO A 96 -2.26 1.62 -13.20
C PRO A 96 -3.53 2.42 -13.53
N TYR A 97 -4.18 2.15 -14.67
CA TYR A 97 -5.33 2.91 -15.16
C TYR A 97 -6.48 3.05 -14.14
N PRO A 98 -6.96 1.97 -13.49
CA PRO A 98 -8.10 2.08 -12.56
C PRO A 98 -7.82 2.99 -11.37
N LEU A 99 -6.56 3.11 -10.96
CA LEU A 99 -6.14 3.82 -9.76
C LEU A 99 -5.69 5.27 -10.03
N TRP A 100 -5.12 5.53 -11.22
CA TRP A 100 -4.36 6.76 -11.43
C TRP A 100 -4.76 7.56 -12.67
N HIS A 101 -5.53 7.00 -13.60
CA HIS A 101 -5.98 7.74 -14.77
C HIS A 101 -7.02 8.81 -14.39
N SER A 102 -6.96 10.01 -15.01
CA SER A 102 -7.84 11.13 -14.67
C SER A 102 -9.33 10.84 -14.84
N THR A 103 -9.71 9.99 -15.80
CA THR A 103 -11.11 9.57 -15.98
C THR A 103 -11.67 8.78 -14.80
N GLN A 104 -10.79 8.23 -13.94
CA GLN A 104 -11.17 7.44 -12.77
C GLN A 104 -11.40 8.28 -11.51
N ILE A 105 -11.30 9.61 -11.59
CA ILE A 105 -11.48 10.53 -10.46
C ILE A 105 -12.91 10.48 -9.93
N LYS A 106 -13.91 10.50 -10.79
CA LYS A 106 -15.32 10.59 -10.34
C LYS A 106 -15.93 9.25 -9.97
N ASN A 107 -15.78 8.24 -10.82
CA ASN A 107 -16.48 6.96 -10.70
C ASN A 107 -15.53 5.76 -10.58
N GLY A 108 -14.22 5.99 -10.60
CA GLY A 108 -13.20 4.96 -10.45
C GLY A 108 -12.48 5.05 -9.11
N GLN A 109 -11.24 4.61 -9.09
CA GLN A 109 -10.45 4.48 -7.87
C GLN A 109 -9.31 5.51 -7.76
N ASN A 110 -9.29 6.53 -8.62
CA ASN A 110 -8.36 7.65 -8.48
C ASN A 110 -8.82 8.54 -7.32
N TYR A 111 -8.58 8.08 -6.10
CA TYR A 111 -8.98 8.79 -4.87
C TYR A 111 -8.13 10.02 -4.59
N ALA A 112 -6.91 10.07 -5.13
CA ALA A 112 -6.04 11.24 -5.05
C ALA A 112 -6.55 12.44 -5.87
N GLY A 113 -7.51 12.23 -6.77
CA GLY A 113 -7.97 13.27 -7.69
C GLY A 113 -6.89 13.70 -8.70
N TRP A 114 -5.88 12.85 -8.90
CA TRP A 114 -4.75 13.18 -9.75
C TRP A 114 -5.16 13.29 -11.22
N ASN A 115 -4.93 14.47 -11.79
CA ASN A 115 -5.25 14.81 -13.17
C ASN A 115 -3.99 15.34 -13.84
N PHE A 116 -3.22 14.43 -14.42
CA PHE A 116 -1.96 14.75 -15.06
C PHE A 116 -1.85 14.10 -16.44
N ARG A 117 -2.02 14.89 -17.48
CA ARG A 117 -2.12 14.43 -18.86
C ARG A 117 -0.96 13.55 -19.31
N ALA A 118 0.28 13.88 -18.93
CA ALA A 118 1.44 13.07 -19.32
C ALA A 118 1.44 11.68 -18.70
N ALA A 119 0.83 11.50 -17.51
CA ALA A 119 0.62 10.19 -16.92
C ALA A 119 -0.49 9.42 -17.64
N ASP A 120 -1.60 10.08 -17.93
CA ASP A 120 -2.72 9.48 -18.68
C ASP A 120 -2.26 8.91 -20.02
N GLU A 121 -1.55 9.73 -20.82
CA GLU A 121 -1.01 9.32 -22.12
C GLU A 121 -0.08 8.09 -22.04
N VAL A 122 0.76 8.03 -21.00
CA VAL A 122 1.65 6.87 -20.78
C VAL A 122 0.87 5.62 -20.38
N ILE A 123 -0.13 5.76 -19.54
CA ILE A 123 -1.00 4.65 -19.11
C ILE A 123 -1.79 4.10 -20.30
N GLU A 124 -2.37 4.98 -21.12
CA GLU A 124 -3.13 4.61 -22.30
C GLU A 124 -2.25 3.85 -23.31
N GLN A 125 -1.06 4.39 -23.63
CA GLN A 125 -0.11 3.72 -24.52
C GLN A 125 0.31 2.34 -24.01
N ALA A 126 0.54 2.19 -22.69
CA ALA A 126 0.94 0.92 -22.11
C ALA A 126 -0.15 -0.16 -22.23
N ARG A 127 -1.43 0.22 -22.27
CA ARG A 127 -2.56 -0.71 -22.46
C ARG A 127 -2.71 -1.19 -23.90
N GLU A 128 -2.24 -0.42 -24.87
CA GLU A 128 -2.31 -0.77 -26.29
C GLU A 128 -1.15 -1.69 -26.74
N ILE A 129 -0.07 -1.77 -25.94
CA ILE A 129 1.14 -2.50 -26.29
C ILE A 129 1.12 -3.90 -25.69
N ASN A 130 1.24 -4.93 -26.55
CA ASN A 130 1.34 -6.32 -26.15
C ASN A 130 2.78 -6.78 -25.85
N ASP A 131 3.79 -6.08 -26.37
CA ASP A 131 5.20 -6.40 -26.12
C ASP A 131 5.59 -6.07 -24.68
N PRO A 132 5.98 -7.07 -23.86
CA PRO A 132 6.26 -6.83 -22.44
C PRO A 132 7.45 -5.90 -22.21
N ALA A 133 8.44 -5.87 -23.10
CA ALA A 133 9.62 -5.02 -22.94
C ALA A 133 9.27 -3.55 -23.19
N GLN A 134 8.52 -3.26 -24.25
CA GLN A 134 8.05 -1.91 -24.54
C GLN A 134 7.07 -1.41 -23.46
N ARG A 135 6.15 -2.26 -23.00
CA ARG A 135 5.22 -1.95 -21.93
C ARG A 135 5.94 -1.63 -20.61
N ARG A 136 7.01 -2.37 -20.31
CA ARG A 136 7.85 -2.11 -19.14
C ARG A 136 8.48 -0.71 -19.19
N GLU A 137 8.98 -0.27 -20.33
CA GLU A 137 9.57 1.08 -20.47
C GLU A 137 8.53 2.18 -20.20
N LEU A 138 7.29 1.99 -20.67
CA LEU A 138 6.20 2.93 -20.37
C LEU A 138 5.86 2.95 -18.88
N TYR A 139 5.81 1.79 -18.22
CA TYR A 139 5.59 1.78 -16.77
C TYR A 139 6.74 2.39 -15.98
N LEU A 140 7.99 2.24 -16.41
CA LEU A 140 9.12 2.95 -15.81
C LEU A 140 9.02 4.48 -16.00
N ARG A 141 8.50 4.93 -17.13
CA ARG A 141 8.22 6.35 -17.36
C ARG A 141 7.08 6.83 -16.46
N PHE A 142 6.00 6.06 -16.34
CA PHE A 142 4.91 6.37 -15.41
C PHE A 142 5.40 6.50 -13.97
N GLN A 143 6.23 5.55 -13.50
CA GLN A 143 6.78 5.58 -12.15
C GLN A 143 7.63 6.84 -11.88
N ARG A 144 8.38 7.32 -12.87
CA ARG A 144 9.14 8.58 -12.74
C ARG A 144 8.21 9.78 -12.58
N ILE A 145 7.20 9.88 -13.44
CA ILE A 145 6.18 10.93 -13.34
C ILE A 145 5.48 10.87 -11.98
N PHE A 146 5.09 9.68 -11.54
CA PHE A 146 4.45 9.48 -10.23
C PHE A 146 5.33 9.93 -9.07
N ALA A 147 6.63 9.64 -9.12
CA ALA A 147 7.59 10.02 -8.09
C ALA A 147 7.87 11.54 -8.08
N GLU A 148 7.77 12.22 -9.21
CA GLU A 148 7.93 13.66 -9.33
C GLU A 148 6.70 14.42 -8.86
N GLU A 149 5.50 13.97 -9.25
CA GLU A 149 4.22 14.62 -8.94
C GLU A 149 3.68 14.25 -7.54
N VAL A 150 4.09 13.11 -6.99
CA VAL A 150 3.70 12.59 -5.66
C VAL A 150 2.18 12.64 -5.42
N PRO A 151 1.35 12.06 -6.29
CA PRO A 151 -0.10 12.05 -6.08
C PRO A 151 -0.53 11.23 -4.87
N SER A 152 0.33 10.32 -4.41
CA SER A 152 0.13 9.51 -3.22
C SER A 152 1.47 9.10 -2.62
N LEU A 153 1.50 8.92 -1.30
CA LEU A 153 2.65 8.37 -0.59
C LEU A 153 2.54 6.85 -0.57
N LEU A 154 3.41 6.17 -1.31
CA LEU A 154 3.52 4.72 -1.26
C LEU A 154 4.35 4.33 -0.03
N LEU A 155 3.75 3.56 0.89
CA LEU A 155 4.37 3.24 2.16
C LEU A 155 5.21 1.97 2.06
N TYR A 156 4.61 0.83 1.72
CA TYR A 156 5.29 -0.45 1.62
C TYR A 156 4.44 -1.50 0.89
N HIS A 157 5.09 -2.57 0.45
CA HIS A 157 4.44 -3.80 0.05
C HIS A 157 4.55 -4.82 1.18
N PRO A 158 3.43 -5.36 1.68
CA PRO A 158 3.49 -6.34 2.76
C PRO A 158 4.19 -7.63 2.30
N VAL A 159 5.05 -8.18 3.17
CA VAL A 159 5.70 -9.46 2.93
C VAL A 159 4.80 -10.58 3.46
N TYR A 160 4.37 -11.45 2.57
CA TYR A 160 3.60 -12.62 2.95
C TYR A 160 4.51 -13.72 3.53
N THR A 161 4.34 -14.04 4.82
CA THR A 161 5.10 -15.11 5.48
C THR A 161 4.29 -16.40 5.46
N TYR A 162 4.87 -17.46 4.92
CA TYR A 162 4.25 -18.79 4.85
C TYR A 162 5.09 -19.84 5.55
N GLY A 163 4.56 -20.40 6.64
CA GLY A 163 5.19 -21.48 7.38
C GLY A 163 4.87 -22.85 6.78
N VAL A 164 5.92 -23.61 6.43
CA VAL A 164 5.79 -24.99 5.93
C VAL A 164 6.47 -25.96 6.88
N ARG A 165 5.83 -27.08 7.19
CA ARG A 165 6.47 -28.13 7.96
C ARG A 165 7.67 -28.68 7.21
N LYS A 166 8.77 -28.93 7.91
CA LYS A 166 10.03 -29.45 7.32
C LYS A 166 9.89 -30.80 6.65
N GLU A 167 8.85 -31.58 7.01
CA GLU A 167 8.54 -32.87 6.43
C GLU A 167 7.95 -32.74 5.02
N VAL A 168 7.33 -31.62 4.70
CA VAL A 168 6.79 -31.33 3.36
C VAL A 168 7.94 -30.89 2.46
N LYS A 169 8.08 -31.57 1.34
CA LYS A 169 9.12 -31.35 0.33
C LYS A 169 8.50 -30.92 -0.99
N GLY A 170 9.32 -30.40 -1.91
CA GLY A 170 8.88 -29.97 -3.22
C GLY A 170 8.17 -28.61 -3.22
N VAL A 171 8.12 -27.89 -2.10
CA VAL A 171 7.49 -26.59 -2.00
C VAL A 171 8.33 -25.56 -2.75
N GLN A 172 7.76 -24.98 -3.79
CA GLN A 172 8.33 -23.87 -4.53
C GLN A 172 7.30 -22.74 -4.54
N ILE A 173 7.65 -21.61 -3.95
CA ILE A 173 6.80 -20.43 -3.91
C ILE A 173 7.38 -19.43 -4.92
N GLY A 174 6.64 -19.20 -5.99
CA GLY A 174 6.95 -18.18 -7.00
C GLY A 174 6.42 -16.80 -6.60
N PRO A 175 6.34 -15.87 -7.55
CA PRO A 175 5.66 -14.59 -7.34
C PRO A 175 4.22 -14.82 -6.85
N LEU A 176 3.83 -14.11 -5.80
CA LEU A 176 2.49 -14.16 -5.22
C LEU A 176 1.75 -12.88 -5.58
N ASN A 177 0.65 -12.99 -6.32
CA ASN A 177 -0.29 -11.90 -6.53
C ASN A 177 -1.41 -11.94 -5.48
N GLU A 178 -1.78 -13.16 -5.08
CA GLU A 178 -2.74 -13.41 -4.00
C GLU A 178 -2.26 -14.55 -3.09
N PRO A 179 -2.76 -14.64 -1.85
CA PRO A 179 -2.36 -15.70 -0.92
C PRO A 179 -2.55 -17.13 -1.45
N GLY A 180 -3.50 -17.34 -2.36
CA GLY A 180 -3.75 -18.64 -3.01
C GLY A 180 -2.62 -19.13 -3.90
N ASP A 181 -1.84 -18.23 -4.47
CA ASP A 181 -0.71 -18.53 -5.37
C ASP A 181 0.37 -19.41 -4.73
N ARG A 182 0.47 -19.43 -3.40
CA ARG A 182 1.37 -20.34 -2.67
C ARG A 182 1.13 -21.81 -2.98
N PHE A 183 -0.07 -22.16 -3.43
CA PHE A 183 -0.45 -23.52 -3.77
C PHE A 183 -0.28 -23.86 -5.26
N ARG A 184 0.28 -22.96 -6.06
CA ARG A 184 0.44 -23.16 -7.51
C ARG A 184 1.22 -24.45 -7.85
N THR A 185 2.17 -24.83 -7.00
CA THR A 185 2.97 -26.06 -7.16
C THR A 185 2.56 -27.20 -6.22
N ILE A 186 1.33 -27.18 -5.68
CA ILE A 186 0.89 -28.16 -4.67
C ILE A 186 0.93 -29.60 -5.18
N ALA A 187 0.79 -29.82 -6.49
CA ALA A 187 0.89 -31.15 -7.10
C ALA A 187 2.30 -31.77 -6.96
N ASP A 188 3.32 -30.94 -6.77
CA ASP A 188 4.72 -31.38 -6.61
C ASP A 188 5.10 -31.57 -5.13
N TRP A 189 4.18 -31.26 -4.20
CA TRP A 189 4.46 -31.38 -2.77
C TRP A 189 4.30 -32.81 -2.31
N TYR A 190 5.24 -33.27 -1.50
CA TYR A 190 5.22 -34.62 -0.96
C TYR A 190 5.76 -34.70 0.45
N ILE A 191 5.37 -35.74 1.17
CA ILE A 191 5.91 -36.06 2.48
C ILE A 191 6.71 -37.35 2.35
N VAL A 192 7.97 -37.29 2.78
CA VAL A 192 8.80 -38.48 2.83
C VAL A 192 8.30 -39.40 3.97
N THR A 193 7.72 -40.52 3.60
CA THR A 193 7.24 -41.53 4.57
C THR A 193 8.18 -42.72 4.59
N GLN A 194 8.51 -43.17 5.79
CA GLN A 194 9.22 -44.46 5.97
C GLN A 194 8.23 -45.56 6.38
N ARG A 195 8.36 -46.67 5.75
CA ARG A 195 7.61 -47.86 6.17
C ARG A 195 8.20 -48.37 7.49
N ILE A 196 7.47 -48.21 8.61
CA ILE A 196 7.89 -48.72 9.92
C ILE A 196 7.22 -50.07 10.19
N THR A 197 8.05 -51.04 10.56
CA THR A 197 7.54 -52.34 11.02
C THR A 197 6.87 -52.20 12.38
N ARG A 198 6.01 -53.16 12.73
CA ARG A 198 5.27 -53.15 14.02
C ARG A 198 6.21 -53.02 15.24
N ARG A 199 7.43 -53.58 15.18
CA ARG A 199 8.46 -53.47 16.23
C ARG A 199 8.98 -52.05 16.42
N GLN A 200 9.09 -51.24 15.36
CA GLN A 200 9.56 -49.87 15.43
C GLN A 200 8.50 -48.91 15.98
N ARG A 201 7.21 -49.26 15.94
CA ARG A 201 6.13 -48.42 16.50
C ARG A 201 6.15 -48.35 18.04
N VAL A 202 6.63 -49.44 18.71
CA VAL A 202 6.62 -49.53 20.18
C VAL A 202 7.75 -48.71 20.82
N SER A 203 8.79 -48.32 20.07
CA SER A 203 9.98 -47.62 20.58
C SER A 203 9.94 -46.10 20.47
N ARG A 204 8.83 -45.48 20.07
CA ARG A 204 8.72 -44.03 20.11
C ARG A 204 8.33 -43.55 21.51
N PRO A 205 9.17 -42.75 22.20
CA PRO A 205 8.77 -42.15 23.44
C PRO A 205 7.59 -41.20 23.19
N THR A 206 6.56 -41.28 24.01
CA THR A 206 5.51 -40.28 24.12
C THR A 206 6.18 -38.95 24.45
N ARG A 207 6.03 -37.95 23.59
CA ARG A 207 6.45 -36.58 23.92
C ARG A 207 5.67 -36.08 25.13
N PRO A 208 6.33 -35.36 26.06
CA PRO A 208 5.66 -34.70 27.16
C PRO A 208 4.72 -33.59 26.69
#